data_7ceb06da8e2fa021372a81238a6bcf1f
#
_entry.id   7ceb06da8e2fa021372a81238a6bcf1f
#
_cell.length_a   1.000
_cell.length_b   1.000
_cell.length_c   1.000
_cell.angle_alpha   90.00
_cell.angle_beta   90.00
_cell.angle_gamma   90.00
#
_symmetry.space_group_name_H-M   'P 1'
#
loop_
_entity.id
_entity.type
_entity.pdbx_description
1 polymer ?
#
loop_
_entity_poly.entity_id
_entity_poly.type
_entity_poly.pdbx_seq_one_letter_code
_entity_poly.pdbx_strand_id
1 'polypeptide(L)'
;MPHPSFKQLEAFWWAANCANFVTAAERVHLSVSSLSKRITELESTLGQPLFDRSGHRAVLTEAGERLLPAALGVLNAMAALGHALEAGRELTGRCRFGTGDLSALTWLPAFVAMARRTHPGLALEPCVDVGEVLGRRLDDGELDFAVIAGRASRSTLLSQPVGAAHFAWAVSPSLPGAGRLGAKALLQQHPLVTLPPGAGTTRLLDDWLLAQGVTVREHILCNSLGAVAGMLRAGVGVGFLPSGWVRPLGLRAVGGRNPLAPLQYTFQWRRGDARALIPAMQRLAQAQVDFSAPPGLATH
;
A
#
# COMPACT_ATOMS: atom_id res chain seq x y z
N MET A 1 10.75 6.39 -35.70
CA MET A 1 9.96 5.23 -35.24
C MET A 1 8.59 5.74 -34.84
N PRO A 2 7.49 5.03 -35.18
CA PRO A 2 6.19 5.41 -34.67
C PRO A 2 6.20 5.32 -33.13
N HIS A 3 5.67 6.35 -32.48
CA HIS A 3 5.63 6.42 -31.01
C HIS A 3 4.25 5.99 -30.50
N PRO A 4 4.18 5.26 -29.37
CA PRO A 4 2.91 4.97 -28.72
C PRO A 4 2.14 6.24 -28.39
N SER A 5 0.83 6.24 -28.65
CA SER A 5 -0.02 7.35 -28.25
C SER A 5 -0.43 7.23 -26.78
N PHE A 6 -0.73 8.36 -26.14
CA PHE A 6 -1.26 8.40 -24.76
C PHE A 6 -2.49 7.48 -24.59
N LYS A 7 -3.44 7.54 -25.54
CA LYS A 7 -4.66 6.72 -25.50
C LYS A 7 -4.39 5.21 -25.63
N GLN A 8 -3.31 4.81 -26.31
CA GLN A 8 -2.89 3.41 -26.39
C GLN A 8 -2.25 2.95 -25.07
N LEU A 9 -1.38 3.75 -24.46
CA LEU A 9 -0.76 3.45 -23.17
C LEU A 9 -1.82 3.41 -22.05
N GLU A 10 -2.81 4.30 -22.08
CA GLU A 10 -3.94 4.28 -21.15
C GLU A 10 -4.77 3.00 -21.29
N ALA A 11 -5.12 2.63 -22.51
CA ALA A 11 -5.86 1.39 -22.79
C ALA A 11 -5.09 0.15 -22.33
N PHE A 12 -3.79 0.09 -22.59
CA PHE A 12 -2.91 -0.97 -22.12
C PHE A 12 -2.84 -1.05 -20.59
N TRP A 13 -2.63 0.08 -19.92
CA TRP A 13 -2.52 0.13 -18.48
C TRP A 13 -3.80 -0.36 -17.79
N TRP A 14 -4.98 0.08 -18.28
CA TRP A 14 -6.25 -0.38 -17.74
C TRP A 14 -6.50 -1.87 -18.02
N ALA A 15 -6.18 -2.36 -19.22
CA ALA A 15 -6.32 -3.77 -19.55
C ALA A 15 -5.43 -4.66 -18.66
N ALA A 16 -4.24 -4.19 -18.31
CA ALA A 16 -3.31 -4.90 -17.43
C ALA A 16 -3.74 -4.93 -15.95
N ASN A 17 -4.50 -3.92 -15.49
CA ASN A 17 -4.86 -3.77 -14.08
C ASN A 17 -6.32 -4.13 -13.76
N CYS A 18 -7.15 -4.43 -14.75
CA CYS A 18 -8.53 -4.87 -14.55
C CYS A 18 -8.64 -6.40 -14.61
N ALA A 19 -9.71 -6.94 -14.01
CA ALA A 19 -9.97 -8.38 -14.00
C ALA A 19 -10.21 -8.98 -15.39
N ASN A 20 -10.71 -8.16 -16.34
CA ASN A 20 -10.98 -8.53 -17.71
C ASN A 20 -11.07 -7.29 -18.63
N PHE A 21 -11.11 -7.53 -19.94
CA PHE A 21 -11.18 -6.46 -20.96
C PHE A 21 -12.51 -5.70 -20.96
N VAL A 22 -13.59 -6.28 -20.49
CA VAL A 22 -14.90 -5.60 -20.35
C VAL A 22 -14.78 -4.48 -19.33
N THR A 23 -14.32 -4.82 -18.12
CA THR A 23 -14.09 -3.84 -17.07
C THR A 23 -13.08 -2.77 -17.49
N ALA A 24 -12.02 -3.15 -18.22
CA ALA A 24 -11.03 -2.20 -18.73
C ALA A 24 -11.65 -1.21 -19.74
N ALA A 25 -12.51 -1.70 -20.63
CA ALA A 25 -13.17 -0.89 -21.64
C ALA A 25 -14.13 0.14 -21.02
N GLU A 26 -14.91 -0.27 -20.01
CA GLU A 26 -15.75 0.63 -19.23
C GLU A 26 -14.93 1.75 -18.59
N ARG A 27 -13.70 1.46 -18.14
CA ARG A 27 -12.78 2.41 -17.51
C ARG A 27 -12.34 3.55 -18.42
N VAL A 28 -12.13 3.25 -19.67
CA VAL A 28 -11.69 4.22 -20.69
C VAL A 28 -12.85 4.71 -21.57
N HIS A 29 -14.10 4.41 -21.16
CA HIS A 29 -15.33 4.78 -21.89
C HIS A 29 -15.31 4.30 -23.35
N LEU A 30 -14.90 3.06 -23.55
CA LEU A 30 -14.83 2.41 -24.88
C LEU A 30 -15.67 1.15 -24.92
N SER A 31 -15.95 0.69 -26.16
CA SER A 31 -16.36 -0.69 -26.39
C SER A 31 -15.14 -1.64 -26.22
N VAL A 32 -15.40 -2.89 -25.90
CA VAL A 32 -14.33 -3.92 -25.80
C VAL A 32 -13.56 -4.05 -27.11
N SER A 33 -14.24 -3.95 -28.25
CA SER A 33 -13.61 -3.98 -29.57
C SER A 33 -12.67 -2.80 -29.80
N SER A 34 -13.07 -1.61 -29.37
CA SER A 34 -12.24 -0.39 -29.46
C SER A 34 -11.03 -0.44 -28.54
N LEU A 35 -11.19 -0.98 -27.33
CA LEU A 35 -10.07 -1.21 -26.40
C LEU A 35 -9.07 -2.20 -27.02
N SER A 36 -9.56 -3.37 -27.50
CA SER A 36 -8.73 -4.40 -28.13
C SER A 36 -7.98 -3.84 -29.35
N LYS A 37 -8.64 -3.04 -30.17
CA LYS A 37 -8.01 -2.39 -31.33
C LYS A 37 -6.85 -1.49 -30.90
N ARG A 38 -7.04 -0.63 -29.88
CA ARG A 38 -5.98 0.23 -29.36
C ARG A 38 -4.77 -0.54 -28.82
N ILE A 39 -5.02 -1.67 -28.16
CA ILE A 39 -3.95 -2.55 -27.66
C ILE A 39 -3.20 -3.19 -28.82
N THR A 40 -3.90 -3.71 -29.82
CA THR A 40 -3.28 -4.31 -31.02
C THR A 40 -2.45 -3.28 -31.80
N GLU A 41 -2.93 -2.04 -31.92
CA GLU A 41 -2.17 -0.95 -32.53
C GLU A 41 -0.91 -0.62 -31.73
N LEU A 42 -0.96 -0.66 -30.38
CA LEU A 42 0.20 -0.47 -29.52
C LEU A 42 1.21 -1.60 -29.71
N GLU A 43 0.75 -2.86 -29.71
CA GLU A 43 1.56 -4.04 -29.95
C GLU A 43 2.27 -3.96 -31.32
N SER A 44 1.55 -3.55 -32.36
CA SER A 44 2.11 -3.30 -33.71
C SER A 44 3.16 -2.18 -33.70
N THR A 45 2.90 -1.09 -32.98
CA THR A 45 3.84 0.03 -32.87
C THR A 45 5.14 -0.36 -32.18
N LEU A 46 5.06 -1.23 -31.17
CA LEU A 46 6.20 -1.71 -30.39
C LEU A 46 6.86 -2.96 -30.98
N GLY A 47 6.21 -3.60 -31.96
CA GLY A 47 6.69 -4.82 -32.60
C GLY A 47 6.70 -6.07 -31.70
N GLN A 48 5.98 -6.01 -30.56
CA GLN A 48 5.93 -7.11 -29.58
C GLN A 48 4.51 -7.26 -29.01
N PRO A 49 4.02 -8.51 -28.80
CA PRO A 49 2.77 -8.73 -28.09
C PRO A 49 2.93 -8.39 -26.61
N LEU A 50 1.97 -7.69 -26.06
CA LEU A 50 1.92 -7.30 -24.64
C LEU A 50 1.01 -8.20 -23.82
N PHE A 51 0.07 -8.90 -24.49
CA PHE A 51 -0.82 -9.87 -23.89
C PHE A 51 -0.73 -11.21 -24.58
N ASP A 52 -0.63 -12.27 -23.80
CA ASP A 52 -0.91 -13.64 -24.24
C ASP A 52 -2.42 -13.88 -24.17
N ARG A 53 -3.01 -14.22 -25.31
CA ARG A 53 -4.45 -14.47 -25.47
C ARG A 53 -4.75 -15.94 -25.76
N SER A 54 -3.78 -16.83 -25.62
CA SER A 54 -3.94 -18.26 -25.91
C SER A 54 -4.84 -18.98 -24.89
N GLY A 55 -5.03 -18.41 -23.69
CA GLY A 55 -5.85 -18.95 -22.62
C GLY A 55 -7.24 -18.31 -22.51
N HIS A 56 -8.02 -18.75 -21.52
CA HIS A 56 -9.33 -18.19 -21.20
C HIS A 56 -9.30 -16.73 -20.73
N ARG A 57 -8.14 -16.22 -20.31
CA ARG A 57 -7.91 -14.83 -19.92
C ARG A 57 -6.63 -14.33 -20.55
N ALA A 58 -6.66 -13.08 -21.00
CA ALA A 58 -5.44 -12.41 -21.45
C ALA A 58 -4.52 -12.16 -20.24
N VAL A 59 -3.27 -12.61 -20.35
CA VAL A 59 -2.22 -12.46 -19.34
C VAL A 59 -1.11 -11.60 -19.94
N LEU A 60 -0.45 -10.76 -19.13
CA LEU A 60 0.69 -10.00 -19.62
C LEU A 60 1.82 -10.92 -20.08
N THR A 61 2.43 -10.59 -21.21
CA THR A 61 3.72 -11.16 -21.61
C THR A 61 4.86 -10.52 -20.80
N GLU A 62 6.06 -11.07 -20.88
CA GLU A 62 7.26 -10.45 -20.29
C GLU A 62 7.50 -9.01 -20.82
N ALA A 63 7.19 -8.75 -22.10
CA ALA A 63 7.23 -7.42 -22.69
C ALA A 63 6.16 -6.50 -22.06
N GLY A 64 4.95 -7.03 -21.82
CA GLY A 64 3.88 -6.31 -21.13
C GLY A 64 4.26 -5.96 -19.69
N GLU A 65 4.85 -6.88 -18.94
CA GLU A 65 5.30 -6.64 -17.57
C GLU A 65 6.37 -5.55 -17.50
N ARG A 66 7.34 -5.56 -18.44
CA ARG A 66 8.38 -4.50 -18.54
C ARG A 66 7.80 -3.15 -18.94
N LEU A 67 6.80 -3.12 -19.82
CA LEU A 67 6.18 -1.87 -20.28
C LEU A 67 5.30 -1.23 -19.19
N LEU A 68 4.69 -2.01 -18.31
CA LEU A 68 3.68 -1.54 -17.36
C LEU A 68 4.16 -0.37 -16.48
N PRO A 69 5.34 -0.42 -15.85
CA PRO A 69 5.85 0.71 -15.06
C PRO A 69 6.19 1.93 -15.92
N ALA A 70 6.68 1.74 -17.14
CA ALA A 70 6.99 2.85 -18.06
C ALA A 70 5.71 3.53 -18.55
N ALA A 71 4.66 2.77 -18.89
CA ALA A 71 3.35 3.29 -19.25
C ALA A 71 2.76 4.14 -18.11
N LEU A 72 2.82 3.64 -16.88
CA LEU A 72 2.38 4.40 -15.69
C LEU A 72 3.16 5.72 -15.54
N GLY A 73 4.48 5.70 -15.79
CA GLY A 73 5.32 6.91 -15.75
C GLY A 73 4.84 7.98 -16.74
N VAL A 74 4.50 7.61 -17.97
CA VAL A 74 3.98 8.53 -18.99
C VAL A 74 2.59 9.05 -18.62
N LEU A 75 1.70 8.21 -18.09
CA LEU A 75 0.37 8.60 -17.63
C LEU A 75 0.46 9.61 -16.49
N ASN A 76 1.37 9.39 -15.54
CA ASN A 76 1.63 10.31 -14.43
C ASN A 76 2.24 11.64 -14.90
N ALA A 77 3.16 11.61 -15.87
CA ALA A 77 3.76 12.81 -16.44
C ALA A 77 2.69 13.67 -17.16
N MET A 78 1.77 13.03 -17.86
CA MET A 78 0.67 13.73 -18.54
C MET A 78 -0.32 14.35 -17.55
N ALA A 79 -0.65 13.65 -16.46
CA ALA A 79 -1.42 14.21 -15.36
C ALA A 79 -0.70 15.42 -14.74
N ALA A 80 0.64 15.34 -14.58
CA ALA A 80 1.45 16.43 -14.07
C ALA A 80 1.43 17.68 -14.99
N LEU A 81 1.34 17.51 -16.32
CA LEU A 81 1.18 18.64 -17.26
C LEU A 81 -0.14 19.38 -17.06
N GLY A 82 -1.25 18.65 -16.86
CA GLY A 82 -2.53 19.26 -16.51
C GLY A 82 -2.44 20.10 -15.24
N HIS A 83 -1.72 19.61 -14.24
CA HIS A 83 -1.52 20.30 -12.97
C HIS A 83 -0.50 21.45 -13.04
N ALA A 84 0.47 21.42 -13.96
CA ALA A 84 1.39 22.52 -14.15
C ALA A 84 0.69 23.81 -14.67
N LEU A 85 -0.40 23.62 -15.39
CA LEU A 85 -1.30 24.72 -15.81
C LEU A 85 -2.19 25.24 -14.67
N GLU A 86 -2.41 24.41 -13.64
CA GLU A 86 -3.12 24.78 -12.41
C GLU A 86 -2.15 25.23 -11.29
N ALA A 87 -0.83 25.17 -11.53
CA ALA A 87 0.20 25.60 -10.61
C ALA A 87 0.13 27.11 -10.38
N GLY A 88 -0.54 27.48 -9.30
CA GLY A 88 -0.84 28.86 -8.89
C GLY A 88 -2.19 28.98 -8.17
N ARG A 89 -3.06 27.98 -8.24
CA ARG A 89 -4.26 27.95 -7.40
C ARG A 89 -3.90 27.37 -6.04
N GLU A 90 -3.95 28.21 -5.04
CA GLU A 90 -3.82 27.78 -3.64
C GLU A 90 -4.92 26.76 -3.32
N LEU A 91 -4.52 25.57 -2.86
CA LEU A 91 -5.48 24.59 -2.40
C LEU A 91 -6.06 25.07 -1.07
N THR A 92 -7.38 25.19 -1.01
CA THR A 92 -8.11 25.65 0.16
C THR A 92 -9.22 24.67 0.54
N GLY A 93 -9.75 24.81 1.75
CA GLY A 93 -10.83 23.97 2.24
C GLY A 93 -10.35 22.79 3.09
N ARG A 94 -11.19 21.77 3.25
CA ARG A 94 -10.90 20.60 4.08
C ARG A 94 -10.24 19.51 3.26
N CYS A 95 -9.27 18.83 3.89
CA CYS A 95 -8.59 17.65 3.37
C CYS A 95 -8.68 16.54 4.43
N ARG A 96 -9.64 15.63 4.26
CA ARG A 96 -9.90 14.50 5.15
C ARG A 96 -9.21 13.26 4.58
N PHE A 97 -8.34 12.67 5.35
CA PHE A 97 -7.59 11.52 4.85
C PHE A 97 -7.32 10.47 5.92
N GLY A 98 -7.22 9.22 5.45
CA GLY A 98 -7.07 8.06 6.31
C GLY A 98 -5.71 7.41 6.21
N THR A 99 -5.22 6.86 7.34
CA THR A 99 -4.01 6.05 7.37
C THR A 99 -4.05 5.02 8.51
N GLY A 100 -3.26 3.95 8.38
CA GLY A 100 -3.11 2.96 9.45
C GLY A 100 -2.14 3.41 10.53
N ASP A 101 -2.17 2.69 11.66
CA ASP A 101 -1.37 2.98 12.86
C ASP A 101 0.15 3.04 12.56
N LEU A 102 0.69 2.12 11.74
CA LEU A 102 2.10 2.18 11.33
C LEU A 102 2.47 3.51 10.66
N SER A 103 1.64 3.97 9.74
CA SER A 103 1.85 5.26 9.07
C SER A 103 1.78 6.43 10.05
N ALA A 104 0.84 6.37 11.00
CA ALA A 104 0.68 7.39 12.04
C ALA A 104 1.92 7.52 12.93
N LEU A 105 2.57 6.39 13.22
CA LEU A 105 3.77 6.32 14.04
C LEU A 105 5.07 6.64 13.28
N THR A 106 5.03 6.70 11.96
CA THR A 106 6.22 6.89 11.13
C THR A 106 6.16 8.21 10.36
N TRP A 107 5.62 8.21 9.16
CA TRP A 107 5.73 9.31 8.19
C TRP A 107 4.59 10.36 8.28
N LEU A 108 3.44 10.04 8.89
CA LEU A 108 2.29 10.96 8.95
C LEU A 108 2.64 12.34 9.53
N PRO A 109 3.41 12.47 10.63
CA PRO A 109 3.77 13.79 11.17
C PRO A 109 4.55 14.64 10.16
N ALA A 110 5.51 14.05 9.45
CA ALA A 110 6.30 14.73 8.43
C ALA A 110 5.43 15.13 7.22
N PHE A 111 4.52 14.26 6.79
CA PHE A 111 3.54 14.55 5.74
C PHE A 111 2.65 15.74 6.11
N VAL A 112 2.06 15.74 7.31
CA VAL A 112 1.21 16.85 7.79
C VAL A 112 2.00 18.16 7.86
N ALA A 113 3.22 18.12 8.39
CA ALA A 113 4.08 19.31 8.47
C ALA A 113 4.42 19.85 7.07
N MET A 114 4.71 18.99 6.09
CA MET A 114 4.99 19.36 4.71
C MET A 114 3.73 19.91 4.02
N ALA A 115 2.59 19.21 4.15
CA ALA A 115 1.33 19.63 3.54
C ALA A 115 0.89 21.02 4.04
N ARG A 116 1.04 21.31 5.33
CA ARG A 116 0.75 22.65 5.90
C ARG A 116 1.66 23.74 5.36
N ARG A 117 2.93 23.43 5.10
CA ARG A 117 3.87 24.40 4.50
C ARG A 117 3.58 24.66 3.03
N THR A 118 3.25 23.59 2.29
CA THR A 118 3.04 23.68 0.84
C THR A 118 1.65 24.22 0.49
N HIS A 119 0.66 23.94 1.31
CA HIS A 119 -0.74 24.29 1.10
C HIS A 119 -1.36 24.84 2.39
N PRO A 120 -1.00 26.06 2.81
CA PRO A 120 -1.44 26.65 4.08
C PRO A 120 -2.96 26.88 4.16
N GLY A 121 -3.64 26.98 3.03
CA GLY A 121 -5.11 27.13 2.95
C GLY A 121 -5.90 25.83 3.19
N LEU A 122 -5.22 24.67 3.38
CA LEU A 122 -5.89 23.39 3.66
C LEU A 122 -6.05 23.17 5.17
N ALA A 123 -7.27 22.88 5.61
CA ALA A 123 -7.56 22.31 6.92
C ALA A 123 -7.38 20.79 6.84
N LEU A 124 -6.27 20.27 7.37
CA LEU A 124 -5.94 18.85 7.35
C LEU A 124 -6.65 18.11 8.49
N GLU A 125 -7.40 17.07 8.15
CA GLU A 125 -8.15 16.22 9.10
C GLU A 125 -7.71 14.75 8.93
N PRO A 126 -6.57 14.34 9.54
CA PRO A 126 -6.12 12.95 9.51
C PRO A 126 -7.03 12.06 10.37
N CYS A 127 -7.29 10.86 9.87
CA CYS A 127 -7.98 9.79 10.57
C CYS A 127 -7.09 8.54 10.61
N VAL A 128 -6.93 7.96 11.80
CA VAL A 128 -6.17 6.72 11.98
C VAL A 128 -7.14 5.60 12.33
N ASP A 129 -7.17 4.56 11.48
CA ASP A 129 -8.04 3.41 11.69
C ASP A 129 -7.49 2.19 10.92
N VAL A 130 -8.16 1.04 11.05
CA VAL A 130 -7.82 -0.16 10.26
C VAL A 130 -8.22 0.02 8.80
N GLY A 131 -7.45 -0.61 7.89
CA GLY A 131 -7.59 -0.40 6.45
C GLY A 131 -8.99 -0.69 5.90
N GLU A 132 -9.70 -1.67 6.45
CA GLU A 132 -11.07 -1.99 6.04
C GLU A 132 -12.06 -0.85 6.34
N VAL A 133 -11.96 -0.26 7.52
CA VAL A 133 -12.79 0.90 7.94
C VAL A 133 -12.48 2.09 7.06
N LEU A 134 -11.19 2.40 6.86
CA LEU A 134 -10.75 3.50 6.01
C LEU A 134 -11.22 3.35 4.56
N GLY A 135 -11.16 2.12 4.02
CA GLY A 135 -11.64 1.81 2.67
C GLY A 135 -13.15 2.05 2.51
N ARG A 136 -13.96 1.72 3.51
CA ARG A 136 -15.40 2.04 3.53
C ARG A 136 -15.65 3.54 3.58
N ARG A 137 -15.04 4.24 4.53
CA ARG A 137 -15.18 5.69 4.69
C ARG A 137 -14.74 6.47 3.45
N LEU A 138 -13.70 5.97 2.76
CA LEU A 138 -13.26 6.54 1.49
C LEU A 138 -14.30 6.34 0.38
N ASP A 139 -14.91 5.15 0.29
CA ASP A 139 -15.95 4.83 -0.67
C ASP A 139 -17.20 5.68 -0.43
N ASP A 140 -17.60 5.83 0.83
CA ASP A 140 -18.75 6.63 1.28
C ASP A 140 -18.53 8.15 1.14
N GLY A 141 -17.31 8.58 0.77
CA GLY A 141 -17.00 10.01 0.57
C GLY A 141 -16.69 10.78 1.85
N GLU A 142 -16.55 10.12 2.98
CA GLU A 142 -16.15 10.72 4.25
C GLU A 142 -14.67 11.12 4.26
N LEU A 143 -13.83 10.42 3.48
CA LEU A 143 -12.42 10.73 3.27
C LEU A 143 -12.19 11.14 1.81
N ASP A 144 -11.20 11.99 1.59
CA ASP A 144 -10.75 12.40 0.27
C ASP A 144 -9.78 11.39 -0.32
N PHE A 145 -8.86 10.88 0.48
CA PHE A 145 -7.95 9.79 0.14
C PHE A 145 -7.56 8.99 1.39
N ALA A 146 -6.90 7.85 1.17
CA ALA A 146 -6.30 7.06 2.24
C ALA A 146 -4.96 6.45 1.79
N VAL A 147 -4.02 6.29 2.73
CA VAL A 147 -2.78 5.52 2.52
C VAL A 147 -2.83 4.29 3.42
N ILE A 148 -3.14 3.15 2.82
CA ILE A 148 -3.40 1.89 3.52
C ILE A 148 -2.70 0.72 2.86
N ALA A 149 -2.54 -0.37 3.62
CA ALA A 149 -1.93 -1.60 3.13
C ALA A 149 -2.82 -2.30 2.08
N GLY A 150 -2.17 -2.83 1.05
CA GLY A 150 -2.83 -3.55 -0.03
C GLY A 150 -3.39 -2.63 -1.12
N ARG A 151 -4.02 -3.25 -2.12
CA ARG A 151 -4.72 -2.55 -3.20
C ARG A 151 -6.15 -2.29 -2.82
N ALA A 152 -6.77 -1.31 -3.46
CA ALA A 152 -8.20 -1.07 -3.32
C ALA A 152 -9.00 -2.34 -3.72
N SER A 153 -9.83 -2.81 -2.80
CA SER A 153 -10.69 -3.98 -3.02
C SER A 153 -12.01 -3.62 -3.70
N ARG A 154 -12.36 -2.33 -3.73
CA ARG A 154 -13.62 -1.82 -4.28
C ARG A 154 -13.38 -1.23 -5.67
N SER A 155 -14.28 -1.53 -6.61
CA SER A 155 -14.18 -1.05 -7.99
C SER A 155 -14.36 0.47 -8.14
N THR A 156 -14.97 1.11 -7.16
CA THR A 156 -15.15 2.56 -7.05
C THR A 156 -13.88 3.32 -6.66
N LEU A 157 -12.87 2.62 -6.15
CA LEU A 157 -11.61 3.19 -5.71
C LEU A 157 -10.48 2.90 -6.71
N LEU A 158 -9.56 3.83 -6.78
CA LEU A 158 -8.26 3.69 -7.45
C LEU A 158 -7.17 3.54 -6.40
N SER A 159 -6.09 2.86 -6.77
CA SER A 159 -4.93 2.70 -5.88
C SER A 159 -3.62 2.80 -6.66
N GLN A 160 -2.66 3.51 -6.09
CA GLN A 160 -1.29 3.62 -6.61
C GLN A 160 -0.28 3.31 -5.52
N PRO A 161 0.73 2.46 -5.79
CA PRO A 161 1.78 2.15 -4.81
C PRO A 161 2.52 3.41 -4.35
N VAL A 162 2.80 3.48 -3.04
CA VAL A 162 3.58 4.58 -2.43
C VAL A 162 4.77 4.07 -1.63
N GLY A 163 4.81 2.80 -1.29
CA GLY A 163 5.92 2.20 -0.55
C GLY A 163 5.60 0.81 -0.03
N ALA A 164 6.58 0.20 0.62
CA ALA A 164 6.45 -1.11 1.24
C ALA A 164 7.04 -1.11 2.65
N ALA A 165 6.37 -1.77 3.58
CA ALA A 165 6.87 -2.00 4.92
C ALA A 165 7.39 -3.44 5.04
N HIS A 166 8.60 -3.59 5.57
CA HIS A 166 9.21 -4.88 5.86
C HIS A 166 9.03 -5.19 7.34
N PHE A 167 8.62 -6.41 7.63
CA PHE A 167 8.39 -6.87 9.00
C PHE A 167 9.34 -7.98 9.37
N ALA A 168 9.63 -8.07 10.66
CA ALA A 168 10.39 -9.16 11.25
C ALA A 168 9.69 -9.67 12.51
N TRP A 169 9.73 -10.97 12.74
CA TRP A 169 9.35 -11.56 14.00
C TRP A 169 10.26 -11.05 15.10
N ALA A 170 9.67 -10.63 16.21
CA ALA A 170 10.36 -9.96 17.29
C ALA A 170 9.92 -10.48 18.66
N VAL A 171 10.87 -10.57 19.57
CA VAL A 171 10.66 -10.99 20.96
C VAL A 171 11.57 -10.19 21.88
N SER A 172 11.20 -10.12 23.16
CA SER A 172 12.15 -9.70 24.19
C SER A 172 13.33 -10.67 24.26
N PRO A 173 14.58 -10.17 24.44
CA PRO A 173 15.72 -11.04 24.74
C PRO A 173 15.54 -11.90 26.00
N SER A 174 14.69 -11.45 26.95
CA SER A 174 14.36 -12.16 28.19
C SER A 174 13.32 -13.25 28.02
N LEU A 175 12.61 -13.32 26.87
CA LEU A 175 11.60 -14.35 26.64
C LEU A 175 12.26 -15.74 26.59
N PRO A 176 11.75 -16.73 27.34
CA PRO A 176 12.31 -18.09 27.30
C PRO A 176 12.39 -18.63 25.87
N GLY A 177 13.56 -19.09 25.48
CA GLY A 177 13.83 -19.62 24.14
C GLY A 177 14.24 -18.59 23.08
N ALA A 178 14.15 -17.28 23.33
CA ALA A 178 14.46 -16.20 22.38
C ALA A 178 15.85 -16.30 21.73
N GLY A 179 16.82 -16.88 22.42
CA GLY A 179 18.20 -17.05 21.94
C GLY A 179 18.44 -18.25 21.02
N ARG A 180 17.50 -19.20 20.95
CA ARG A 180 17.71 -20.53 20.33
C ARG A 180 16.62 -20.97 19.40
N LEU A 181 15.36 -20.48 19.61
CA LEU A 181 14.20 -20.92 18.87
C LEU A 181 13.84 -19.91 17.76
N GLY A 182 13.37 -20.42 16.63
CA GLY A 182 12.76 -19.59 15.58
C GLY A 182 11.30 -19.25 15.90
N ALA A 183 10.69 -18.34 15.12
CA ALA A 183 9.34 -17.85 15.33
C ALA A 183 8.31 -18.97 15.47
N LYS A 184 8.35 -19.99 14.61
CA LYS A 184 7.44 -21.15 14.68
C LYS A 184 7.46 -21.85 16.05
N ALA A 185 8.64 -22.18 16.57
CA ALA A 185 8.76 -22.87 17.84
C ALA A 185 8.37 -21.99 19.04
N LEU A 186 8.66 -20.68 18.94
CA LEU A 186 8.24 -19.72 19.97
C LEU A 186 6.73 -19.55 20.03
N LEU A 187 6.04 -19.48 18.88
CA LEU A 187 4.57 -19.36 18.81
C LEU A 187 3.83 -20.59 19.34
N GLN A 188 4.49 -21.76 19.42
CA GLN A 188 3.94 -22.95 20.06
C GLN A 188 3.99 -22.89 21.59
N GLN A 189 4.85 -22.02 22.16
CA GLN A 189 5.11 -21.93 23.58
C GLN A 189 4.62 -20.63 24.22
N HIS A 190 4.47 -19.58 23.44
CA HIS A 190 4.15 -18.24 23.91
C HIS A 190 2.97 -17.65 23.11
N PRO A 191 2.19 -16.72 23.70
CA PRO A 191 1.12 -16.05 23.01
C PRO A 191 1.63 -15.20 21.84
N LEU A 192 0.79 -15.10 20.80
CA LEU A 192 0.99 -14.16 19.70
C LEU A 192 0.39 -12.80 20.07
N VAL A 193 1.24 -11.77 20.12
CA VAL A 193 0.82 -10.37 20.31
C VAL A 193 0.72 -9.71 18.96
N THR A 194 -0.48 -9.29 18.54
CA THR A 194 -0.74 -8.79 17.19
C THR A 194 -1.86 -7.76 17.14
N LEU A 195 -2.02 -7.13 15.97
CA LEU A 195 -3.15 -6.27 15.67
C LEU A 195 -4.43 -7.08 15.42
N PRO A 196 -5.62 -6.48 15.60
CA PRO A 196 -6.88 -7.17 15.39
C PRO A 196 -7.13 -7.50 13.91
N PRO A 197 -8.06 -8.40 13.60
CA PRO A 197 -8.54 -8.65 12.24
C PRO A 197 -8.94 -7.35 11.54
N GLY A 198 -8.70 -7.29 10.22
CA GLY A 198 -8.94 -6.08 9.41
C GLY A 198 -7.76 -5.09 9.37
N ALA A 199 -6.74 -5.28 10.19
CA ALA A 199 -5.46 -4.59 10.03
C ALA A 199 -4.75 -5.08 8.76
N GLY A 200 -3.97 -4.20 8.12
CA GLY A 200 -3.23 -4.56 6.90
C GLY A 200 -2.26 -5.74 7.08
N THR A 201 -1.79 -5.95 8.30
CA THR A 201 -0.87 -7.03 8.67
C THR A 201 -1.56 -8.39 8.88
N THR A 202 -2.90 -8.42 8.99
CA THR A 202 -3.64 -9.69 9.26
C THR A 202 -3.39 -10.71 8.17
N ARG A 203 -3.53 -10.32 6.90
CA ARG A 203 -3.29 -11.24 5.78
C ARG A 203 -1.84 -11.75 5.75
N LEU A 204 -0.87 -10.88 6.02
CA LEU A 204 0.54 -11.25 6.09
C LEU A 204 0.78 -12.32 7.17
N LEU A 205 0.11 -12.18 8.32
CA LEU A 205 0.16 -13.13 9.41
C LEU A 205 -0.48 -14.46 9.02
N ASP A 206 -1.70 -14.42 8.49
CA ASP A 206 -2.48 -15.61 8.12
C ASP A 206 -1.75 -16.44 7.05
N ASP A 207 -1.23 -15.78 6.02
CA ASP A 207 -0.45 -16.42 4.95
C ASP A 207 0.80 -17.09 5.52
N TRP A 208 1.50 -16.44 6.44
CA TRP A 208 2.69 -17.02 7.06
C TRP A 208 2.35 -18.20 7.98
N LEU A 209 1.32 -18.09 8.82
CA LEU A 209 0.88 -19.17 9.71
C LEU A 209 0.47 -20.40 8.91
N LEU A 210 -0.30 -20.20 7.84
CA LEU A 210 -0.72 -21.27 6.92
C LEU A 210 0.49 -21.93 6.26
N ALA A 211 1.41 -21.16 5.70
CA ALA A 211 2.60 -21.67 5.03
C ALA A 211 3.53 -22.45 5.95
N GLN A 212 3.57 -22.10 7.26
CA GLN A 212 4.38 -22.80 8.25
C GLN A 212 3.65 -23.97 8.94
N GLY A 213 2.34 -24.12 8.72
CA GLY A 213 1.51 -25.10 9.43
C GLY A 213 1.55 -24.87 10.95
N VAL A 214 1.38 -23.60 11.36
CA VAL A 214 1.39 -23.20 12.78
C VAL A 214 0.00 -22.84 13.21
N THR A 215 -0.46 -23.48 14.29
CA THR A 215 -1.65 -23.07 15.03
C THR A 215 -1.22 -22.33 16.29
N VAL A 216 -1.66 -21.10 16.42
CA VAL A 216 -1.40 -20.28 17.60
C VAL A 216 -2.43 -20.64 18.68
N ARG A 217 -1.98 -20.89 19.91
CA ARG A 217 -2.85 -21.28 21.03
C ARG A 217 -3.52 -20.09 21.68
N GLU A 218 -2.84 -18.97 21.75
CA GLU A 218 -3.30 -17.78 22.46
C GLU A 218 -2.96 -16.53 21.65
N HIS A 219 -3.94 -15.64 21.51
CA HIS A 219 -3.78 -14.34 20.84
C HIS A 219 -4.03 -13.21 21.83
N ILE A 220 -3.10 -12.27 21.88
CA ILE A 220 -3.27 -10.99 22.56
C ILE A 220 -3.47 -9.95 21.48
N LEU A 221 -4.70 -9.46 21.33
CA LEU A 221 -5.08 -8.51 20.30
C LEU A 221 -5.01 -7.07 20.85
N CYS A 222 -4.30 -6.21 20.15
CA CYS A 222 -4.20 -4.80 20.48
C CYS A 222 -4.28 -3.96 19.20
N ASN A 223 -5.08 -2.89 19.21
CA ASN A 223 -5.28 -2.01 18.05
C ASN A 223 -4.19 -0.94 17.86
N SER A 224 -3.11 -0.99 18.63
CA SER A 224 -1.96 -0.11 18.52
C SER A 224 -0.65 -0.88 18.36
N LEU A 225 0.09 -0.59 17.30
CA LEU A 225 1.41 -1.18 17.05
C LEU A 225 2.44 -0.74 18.10
N GLY A 226 2.29 0.47 18.63
CA GLY A 226 3.09 0.95 19.76
C GLY A 226 2.87 0.13 21.03
N ALA A 227 1.62 -0.23 21.34
CA ALA A 227 1.30 -1.09 22.47
C ALA A 227 1.77 -2.55 22.23
N VAL A 228 1.64 -3.07 21.01
CA VAL A 228 2.24 -4.37 20.62
C VAL A 228 3.74 -4.35 20.91
N ALA A 229 4.45 -3.33 20.47
CA ALA A 229 5.88 -3.16 20.72
C ALA A 229 6.21 -3.10 22.23
N GLY A 230 5.42 -2.39 23.02
CA GLY A 230 5.54 -2.32 24.48
C GLY A 230 5.39 -3.69 25.15
N MET A 231 4.36 -4.44 24.76
CA MET A 231 4.12 -5.80 25.29
C MET A 231 5.25 -6.78 24.90
N LEU A 232 5.77 -6.70 23.68
CA LEU A 232 6.93 -7.50 23.28
C LEU A 232 8.17 -7.15 24.09
N ARG A 233 8.43 -5.87 24.37
CA ARG A 233 9.54 -5.44 25.25
C ARG A 233 9.39 -5.97 26.67
N ALA A 234 8.17 -6.00 27.18
CA ALA A 234 7.85 -6.56 28.49
C ALA A 234 7.96 -8.11 28.55
N GLY A 235 8.23 -8.76 27.44
CA GLY A 235 8.38 -10.23 27.40
C GLY A 235 7.03 -10.96 27.44
N VAL A 236 5.93 -10.34 27.08
CA VAL A 236 4.58 -10.93 27.14
C VAL A 236 4.41 -12.06 26.12
N GLY A 237 5.07 -11.97 24.95
CA GLY A 237 4.92 -12.98 23.91
C GLY A 237 5.77 -12.73 22.67
N VAL A 238 5.32 -13.30 21.56
CA VAL A 238 5.93 -13.23 20.23
C VAL A 238 5.06 -12.36 19.34
N GLY A 239 5.66 -11.50 18.54
CA GLY A 239 4.94 -10.71 17.55
C GLY A 239 5.83 -10.35 16.39
N PHE A 240 5.32 -9.52 15.49
CA PHE A 240 6.12 -8.98 14.41
C PHE A 240 5.93 -7.46 14.31
N LEU A 241 7.03 -6.78 14.02
CA LEU A 241 7.12 -5.34 13.95
C LEU A 241 7.85 -4.94 12.67
N PRO A 242 7.76 -3.68 12.23
CA PRO A 242 8.64 -3.19 11.19
C PRO A 242 10.09 -3.52 11.50
N SER A 243 10.82 -4.05 10.53
CA SER A 243 12.19 -4.57 10.74
C SER A 243 13.12 -3.51 11.33
N GLY A 244 12.97 -2.25 10.94
CA GLY A 244 13.74 -1.12 11.46
C GLY A 244 13.47 -0.80 12.94
N TRP A 245 12.37 -1.30 13.53
CA TRP A 245 12.02 -1.01 14.92
C TRP A 245 12.65 -2.01 15.92
N VAL A 246 12.93 -3.22 15.45
CA VAL A 246 13.30 -4.35 16.35
C VAL A 246 14.52 -4.02 17.21
N ARG A 247 15.61 -3.63 16.56
CA ARG A 247 16.87 -3.32 17.29
C ARG A 247 16.78 -2.03 18.13
N PRO A 248 16.27 -0.91 17.61
CA PRO A 248 16.11 0.31 18.41
C PRO A 248 15.25 0.14 19.66
N LEU A 249 14.26 -0.76 19.62
CA LEU A 249 13.40 -1.06 20.78
C LEU A 249 14.01 -2.07 21.75
N GLY A 250 15.26 -2.50 21.55
CA GLY A 250 15.92 -3.50 22.40
C GLY A 250 15.34 -4.91 22.21
N LEU A 251 14.60 -5.15 21.14
CA LEU A 251 14.05 -6.45 20.80
C LEU A 251 15.04 -7.28 19.97
N ARG A 252 14.81 -8.57 19.95
CA ARG A 252 15.56 -9.54 19.15
C ARG A 252 14.71 -10.00 17.97
N ALA A 253 15.25 -9.90 16.77
CA ALA A 253 14.66 -10.55 15.61
C ALA A 253 14.82 -12.07 15.72
N VAL A 254 13.73 -12.80 15.51
CA VAL A 254 13.72 -14.24 15.45
C VAL A 254 13.39 -14.68 14.03
N GLY A 255 14.41 -15.16 13.33
CA GLY A 255 14.31 -15.55 11.93
C GLY A 255 13.95 -17.02 11.74
N GLY A 256 13.56 -17.33 10.52
CA GLY A 256 13.43 -18.67 9.97
C GLY A 256 13.80 -18.62 8.49
N ARG A 257 13.77 -19.77 7.80
CA ARG A 257 14.06 -19.85 6.35
C ARG A 257 13.03 -19.09 5.49
N ASN A 258 11.86 -18.77 6.05
CA ASN A 258 10.77 -18.08 5.37
C ASN A 258 10.51 -16.72 6.05
N PRO A 259 11.07 -15.62 5.54
CA PRO A 259 10.77 -14.28 6.03
C PRO A 259 9.31 -13.89 5.72
N LEU A 260 8.80 -12.90 6.47
CA LEU A 260 7.52 -12.26 6.15
C LEU A 260 7.63 -11.50 4.82
N ALA A 261 6.63 -11.63 3.97
CA ALA A 261 6.57 -10.87 2.72
C ALA A 261 6.47 -9.35 3.00
N PRO A 262 6.98 -8.49 2.11
CA PRO A 262 6.79 -7.06 2.24
C PRO A 262 5.31 -6.69 2.13
N LEU A 263 4.83 -5.83 3.02
CA LEU A 263 3.48 -5.29 2.98
C LEU A 263 3.46 -4.04 2.12
N GLN A 264 2.83 -4.13 0.95
CA GLN A 264 2.70 -3.01 0.04
C GLN A 264 1.67 -2.01 0.56
N TYR A 265 1.98 -0.72 0.49
CA TYR A 265 1.08 0.37 0.80
C TYR A 265 0.70 1.13 -0.46
N THR A 266 -0.56 1.53 -0.55
CA THR A 266 -1.09 2.29 -1.68
C THR A 266 -1.79 3.56 -1.22
N PHE A 267 -1.64 4.62 -1.99
CA PHE A 267 -2.49 5.79 -1.95
C PHE A 267 -3.78 5.45 -2.70
N GLN A 268 -4.91 5.58 -2.02
CA GLN A 268 -6.22 5.21 -2.56
C GLN A 268 -7.15 6.42 -2.56
N TRP A 269 -7.94 6.55 -3.61
CA TRP A 269 -8.91 7.64 -3.78
C TRP A 269 -10.11 7.18 -4.60
N ARG A 270 -11.21 7.95 -4.55
CA ARG A 270 -12.40 7.63 -5.35
C ARG A 270 -12.11 7.83 -6.83
N ARG A 271 -12.62 6.90 -7.63
CA ARG A 271 -12.63 7.02 -9.07
C ARG A 271 -13.46 8.24 -9.47
N GLY A 272 -12.96 9.00 -10.43
CA GLY A 272 -13.62 10.22 -10.88
C GLY A 272 -13.41 11.46 -10.00
N ASP A 273 -12.67 11.34 -8.90
CA ASP A 273 -12.23 12.52 -8.14
C ASP A 273 -11.12 13.25 -8.91
N ALA A 274 -11.53 14.27 -9.66
CA ALA A 274 -10.65 15.08 -10.51
C ALA A 274 -10.10 16.33 -9.79
N ARG A 275 -10.32 16.49 -8.47
CA ARG A 275 -9.84 17.66 -7.74
C ARG A 275 -8.31 17.69 -7.70
N ALA A 276 -7.74 18.88 -7.86
CA ALA A 276 -6.28 19.12 -7.77
C ALA A 276 -5.67 18.66 -6.42
N LEU A 277 -6.51 18.53 -5.38
CA LEU A 277 -6.15 18.01 -4.08
C LEU A 277 -5.52 16.61 -4.17
N ILE A 278 -6.15 15.70 -4.92
CA ILE A 278 -5.71 14.29 -4.98
C ILE A 278 -4.27 14.14 -5.49
N PRO A 279 -3.92 14.63 -6.69
CA PRO A 279 -2.54 14.49 -7.17
C PRO A 279 -1.53 15.32 -6.37
N ALA A 280 -1.93 16.41 -5.73
CA ALA A 280 -1.04 17.18 -4.86
C ALA A 280 -0.68 16.35 -3.60
N MET A 281 -1.67 15.80 -2.92
CA MET A 281 -1.46 14.97 -1.73
C MET A 281 -0.75 13.66 -2.06
N GLN A 282 -1.01 13.09 -3.24
CA GLN A 282 -0.33 11.88 -3.71
C GLN A 282 1.18 12.11 -3.89
N ARG A 283 1.59 13.21 -4.53
CA ARG A 283 3.02 13.56 -4.66
C ARG A 283 3.67 13.76 -3.31
N LEU A 284 3.01 14.46 -2.39
CA LEU A 284 3.51 14.64 -1.04
C LEU A 284 3.65 13.31 -0.29
N ALA A 285 2.67 12.41 -0.41
CA ALA A 285 2.73 11.08 0.19
C ALA A 285 3.92 10.28 -0.38
N GLN A 286 4.09 10.25 -1.70
CA GLN A 286 5.22 9.56 -2.35
C GLN A 286 6.58 10.07 -1.88
N ALA A 287 6.70 11.36 -1.55
CA ALA A 287 7.93 11.97 -1.07
C ALA A 287 8.21 11.74 0.42
N GLN A 288 7.17 11.45 1.22
CA GLN A 288 7.28 11.37 2.69
C GLN A 288 7.11 9.96 3.24
N VAL A 289 6.54 9.01 2.47
CA VAL A 289 6.28 7.65 2.96
C VAL A 289 7.60 6.92 3.21
N ASP A 290 7.90 6.75 4.49
CA ASP A 290 9.01 5.94 5.00
C ASP A 290 8.54 5.15 6.22
N PHE A 291 8.56 3.83 6.12
CA PHE A 291 8.17 2.91 7.19
C PHE A 291 9.35 2.40 8.01
N SER A 292 10.57 2.82 7.71
CA SER A 292 11.79 2.35 8.38
C SER A 292 12.07 3.10 9.68
N ALA A 293 11.58 4.35 9.79
CA ALA A 293 11.80 5.16 10.97
C ALA A 293 11.18 4.50 12.21
N PRO A 294 11.95 4.30 13.30
CA PRO A 294 11.38 3.84 14.56
C PRO A 294 10.40 4.90 15.10
N PRO A 295 9.31 4.46 15.76
CA PRO A 295 8.43 5.43 16.42
C PRO A 295 9.24 6.24 17.43
N GLY A 296 8.93 7.51 17.54
CA GLY A 296 9.47 8.39 18.61
C GLY A 296 8.92 7.98 19.98
N LEU A 297 9.03 6.70 20.33
CA LEU A 297 8.70 6.20 21.66
C LEU A 297 9.80 6.71 22.59
N ALA A 298 9.42 7.58 23.52
CA ALA A 298 10.32 8.04 24.56
C ALA A 298 11.03 6.85 25.21
N THR A 299 12.34 6.81 25.07
CA THR A 299 13.19 5.92 25.87
C THR A 299 13.14 6.43 27.29
N HIS A 300 12.35 5.78 28.16
CA HIS A 300 12.45 5.94 29.61
C HIS A 300 13.55 5.04 30.13
#